data_ea543835078bee43f11589cef8d6c7d3
#
_entry.id   ea543835078bee43f11589cef8d6c7d3
#
_cell.length_a   1.000
_cell.length_b   1.000
_cell.length_c   1.000
_cell.angle_alpha   90.00
_cell.angle_beta   90.00
_cell.angle_gamma   90.00
#
_symmetry.space_group_name_H-M   'P 1'
#
loop_
_entity.id
_entity.type
_entity.pdbx_description
1 polymer ?
#
loop_
_entity_poly.entity_id
_entity_poly.type
_entity_poly.pdbx_seq_one_letter_code
_entity_poly.pdbx_strand_id
1 'polypeptide(L)'
;AVIRFKAAKTGYFGIGNDSGNITEGIYLQAGEEGVFSNFQHGENIMLYIYQADRMSMLDLSEVSIDPQFGNTLSKMALLQELYLGSETHADWTMSPGNTGYMTNLDLGDMPFLRMLDVRNTEVHTINASKCPRLETVYAEETSLSAITIAETSPIREIRLPETISELVLNSLPNLTYPGGLSIAGMNKVAKV
;
A
#
# COMPACT_ATOMS: atom_id res chain seq x y z
N ALA A 1 -10.50 9.39 10.83
CA ALA A 1 -9.47 9.04 9.84
C ALA A 1 -8.14 9.65 10.23
N VAL A 2 -7.08 8.92 10.06
CA VAL A 2 -5.71 9.37 10.29
C VAL A 2 -4.82 8.90 9.15
N ILE A 3 -3.78 9.66 8.88
CA ILE A 3 -2.69 9.30 7.98
C ILE A 3 -1.44 9.19 8.83
N ARG A 4 -0.79 8.01 8.84
CA ARG A 4 0.47 7.80 9.55
C ARG A 4 1.60 7.69 8.55
N PHE A 5 2.76 8.20 8.91
CA PHE A 5 3.91 8.15 8.03
C PHE A 5 5.22 8.18 8.82
N LYS A 6 6.30 7.81 8.16
CA LYS A 6 7.65 7.89 8.71
C LYS A 6 8.55 8.66 7.75
N ALA A 7 9.31 9.59 8.27
CA ALA A 7 10.24 10.40 7.50
C ALA A 7 11.48 9.58 7.10
N ALA A 8 11.77 9.49 5.80
CA ALA A 8 13.05 8.98 5.30
C ALA A 8 14.13 10.04 5.34
N LYS A 9 13.74 11.30 5.21
CA LYS A 9 14.63 12.48 5.24
C LYS A 9 14.03 13.56 6.13
N THR A 10 14.88 14.25 6.84
CA THR A 10 14.50 15.42 7.64
C THR A 10 13.79 16.46 6.79
N GLY A 11 12.67 16.99 7.25
CA GLY A 11 11.91 18.03 6.56
C GLY A 11 10.56 18.35 7.15
N TYR A 12 9.86 19.26 6.48
CA TYR A 12 8.51 19.66 6.84
C TYR A 12 7.51 18.90 5.97
N PHE A 13 6.67 18.09 6.59
CA PHE A 13 5.63 17.31 5.94
C PHE A 13 4.27 17.97 6.18
N GLY A 14 3.35 17.84 5.22
CA GLY A 14 2.05 18.47 5.36
C GLY A 14 0.96 17.78 4.56
N ILE A 15 -0.28 18.06 4.94
CA ILE A 15 -1.45 17.81 4.13
C ILE A 15 -2.20 19.12 3.87
N GLY A 16 -2.85 19.19 2.74
CA GLY A 16 -3.55 20.40 2.32
C GLY A 16 -4.33 20.20 1.03
N ASN A 17 -4.61 21.29 0.34
CA ASN A 17 -5.33 21.29 -0.93
C ASN A 17 -4.40 21.43 -2.15
N ASP A 18 -4.97 21.32 -3.33
CA ASP A 18 -4.29 21.45 -4.63
C ASP A 18 -3.64 22.82 -4.87
N SER A 19 -4.12 23.86 -4.19
CA SER A 19 -3.59 25.24 -4.27
C SER A 19 -2.34 25.47 -3.42
N GLY A 20 -1.84 24.43 -2.74
CA GLY A 20 -0.65 24.52 -1.90
C GLY A 20 -0.90 25.02 -0.47
N ASN A 21 -2.17 25.19 -0.07
CA ASN A 21 -2.50 25.58 1.30
C ASN A 21 -2.40 24.36 2.20
N ILE A 22 -1.37 24.31 3.04
CA ILE A 22 -1.18 23.27 4.04
C ILE A 22 -2.10 23.55 5.23
N THR A 23 -2.96 22.59 5.56
CA THR A 23 -3.93 22.68 6.65
C THR A 23 -3.41 22.05 7.94
N GLU A 24 -2.56 21.05 7.81
CA GLU A 24 -1.83 20.43 8.92
C GLU A 24 -0.41 20.13 8.48
N GLY A 25 0.58 20.40 9.33
CA GLY A 25 1.97 20.13 8.99
C GLY A 25 2.86 19.93 10.21
N ILE A 26 3.94 19.19 10.02
CA ILE A 26 4.88 18.82 11.07
C ILE A 26 6.30 18.77 10.52
N TYR A 27 7.28 19.22 11.31
CA TYR A 27 8.70 19.07 11.01
C TYR A 27 9.24 17.82 11.70
N LEU A 28 9.84 16.89 10.94
CA LEU A 28 10.40 15.65 11.45
C LEU A 28 11.85 15.47 11.03
N GLN A 29 12.61 14.82 11.91
CA GLN A 29 13.93 14.30 11.59
C GLN A 29 13.78 12.97 10.81
N ALA A 30 14.82 12.59 10.09
CA ALA A 30 14.85 11.28 9.43
C ALA A 30 14.68 10.16 10.47
N GLY A 31 13.78 9.22 10.20
CA GLY A 31 13.43 8.11 11.09
C GLY A 31 12.28 8.40 12.07
N GLU A 32 11.85 9.64 12.24
CA GLU A 32 10.70 9.98 13.08
C GLU A 32 9.37 9.68 12.39
N GLU A 33 8.35 9.38 13.19
CA GLU A 33 7.00 9.12 12.76
C GLU A 33 6.12 10.35 12.95
N GLY A 34 5.20 10.56 12.00
CA GLY A 34 4.21 11.62 12.03
C GLY A 34 2.80 11.08 11.84
N VAL A 35 1.84 11.87 12.30
CA VAL A 35 0.41 11.59 12.17
C VAL A 35 -0.29 12.87 11.75
N PHE A 36 -1.12 12.78 10.72
CA PHE A 36 -2.12 13.79 10.39
C PHE A 36 -3.50 13.30 10.83
N SER A 37 -4.22 14.09 11.59
CA SER A 37 -5.53 13.72 12.15
C SER A 37 -6.57 14.84 12.12
N ASN A 38 -6.15 16.08 11.86
CA ASN A 38 -7.00 17.26 11.87
C ASN A 38 -7.38 17.73 10.45
N PHE A 39 -7.75 16.80 9.57
CA PHE A 39 -8.16 17.13 8.22
C PHE A 39 -9.63 16.78 7.99
N GLN A 40 -10.27 17.57 7.13
CA GLN A 40 -11.61 17.23 6.66
C GLN A 40 -11.52 16.08 5.65
N HIS A 41 -12.37 15.10 5.84
CA HIS A 41 -12.55 14.00 4.92
C HIS A 41 -14.05 13.87 4.57
N GLY A 42 -14.33 13.41 3.38
CA GLY A 42 -15.71 13.22 2.92
C GLY A 42 -15.76 13.12 1.40
N GLU A 43 -16.93 12.89 0.86
CA GLU A 43 -17.12 12.86 -0.58
C GLU A 43 -16.70 14.21 -1.20
N ASN A 44 -15.91 14.13 -2.27
CA ASN A 44 -15.39 15.28 -3.03
C ASN A 44 -14.35 16.18 -2.32
N ILE A 45 -13.74 15.72 -1.23
CA ILE A 45 -12.61 16.41 -0.62
C ILE A 45 -11.31 15.72 -1.07
N MET A 46 -10.52 16.41 -1.88
CA MET A 46 -9.19 15.95 -2.30
C MET A 46 -8.14 16.50 -1.32
N LEU A 47 -7.34 15.60 -0.75
CA LEU A 47 -6.19 15.94 0.08
C LEU A 47 -4.90 15.65 -0.67
N TYR A 48 -3.94 16.53 -0.50
CA TYR A 48 -2.60 16.40 -1.05
C TYR A 48 -1.59 16.22 0.08
N ILE A 49 -0.75 15.21 -0.04
CA ILE A 49 0.32 14.95 0.90
C ILE A 49 1.61 15.58 0.36
N TYR A 50 2.10 16.58 1.06
CA TYR A 50 3.31 17.31 0.70
C TYR A 50 4.54 16.60 1.24
N GLN A 51 5.61 16.52 0.42
CA GLN A 51 6.87 15.83 0.71
C GLN A 51 6.73 14.31 0.87
N ALA A 52 5.72 13.71 0.27
CA ALA A 52 5.52 12.24 0.28
C ALA A 52 6.71 11.46 -0.31
N ASP A 53 7.44 12.05 -1.25
CA ASP A 53 8.68 11.52 -1.83
C ASP A 53 9.84 11.39 -0.82
N ARG A 54 9.68 11.96 0.39
CA ARG A 54 10.65 11.90 1.49
C ARG A 54 10.21 10.97 2.62
N MET A 55 9.15 10.20 2.42
CA MET A 55 8.64 9.22 3.38
C MET A 55 9.24 7.84 3.12
N SER A 56 9.46 7.08 4.20
CA SER A 56 9.84 5.66 4.16
C SER A 56 8.68 4.73 4.50
N MET A 57 7.65 5.23 5.17
CA MET A 57 6.40 4.52 5.43
C MET A 57 5.23 5.46 5.22
N LEU A 58 4.15 4.94 4.64
CA LEU A 58 2.90 5.65 4.45
C LEU A 58 1.73 4.71 4.73
N ASP A 59 0.90 5.08 5.69
CA ASP A 59 -0.31 4.35 6.07
C ASP A 59 -1.54 5.22 5.76
N LEU A 60 -2.29 4.76 4.77
CA LEU A 60 -3.54 5.33 4.28
C LEU A 60 -4.73 4.41 4.56
N SER A 61 -4.58 3.43 5.44
CA SER A 61 -5.60 2.40 5.69
C SER A 61 -6.91 2.93 6.26
N GLU A 62 -6.92 4.14 6.81
CA GLU A 62 -8.11 4.80 7.37
C GLU A 62 -8.70 5.90 6.48
N VAL A 63 -8.20 6.06 5.24
CA VAL A 63 -8.67 7.11 4.32
C VAL A 63 -9.06 6.53 2.97
N SER A 64 -10.05 7.13 2.32
CA SER A 64 -10.39 6.79 0.94
C SER A 64 -9.31 7.32 -0.01
N ILE A 65 -8.92 6.51 -0.97
CA ILE A 65 -7.82 6.80 -1.87
C ILE A 65 -8.38 7.04 -3.28
N ASP A 66 -7.99 8.15 -3.90
CA ASP A 66 -8.35 8.43 -5.29
C ASP A 66 -7.73 7.37 -6.23
N PRO A 67 -8.46 6.92 -7.27
CA PRO A 67 -7.96 5.93 -8.23
C PRO A 67 -6.64 6.32 -8.91
N GLN A 68 -6.37 7.62 -9.02
CA GLN A 68 -5.14 8.12 -9.64
C GLN A 68 -3.94 8.09 -8.68
N PHE A 69 -4.14 7.75 -7.42
CA PHE A 69 -3.05 7.65 -6.44
C PHE A 69 -1.94 6.71 -6.92
N GLY A 70 -2.29 5.59 -7.55
CA GLY A 70 -1.34 4.66 -8.15
C GLY A 70 -0.33 5.34 -9.09
N ASN A 71 -0.76 6.34 -9.85
CA ASN A 71 0.10 7.09 -10.77
C ASN A 71 1.16 7.95 -10.05
N THR A 72 1.00 8.17 -8.75
CA THR A 72 1.93 8.97 -7.94
C THR A 72 2.92 8.13 -7.15
N LEU A 73 2.69 6.82 -7.01
CA LEU A 73 3.51 5.92 -6.21
C LEU A 73 4.97 5.87 -6.67
N SER A 74 5.22 5.86 -7.97
CA SER A 74 6.59 5.86 -8.51
C SER A 74 7.42 7.09 -8.11
N LYS A 75 6.78 8.18 -7.68
CA LYS A 75 7.45 9.37 -7.15
C LYS A 75 7.93 9.18 -5.71
N MET A 76 7.42 8.16 -5.01
CA MET A 76 7.75 7.85 -3.61
C MET A 76 8.88 6.81 -3.54
N ALA A 77 9.98 7.05 -4.26
CA ALA A 77 11.07 6.08 -4.43
C ALA A 77 11.78 5.67 -3.13
N LEU A 78 11.59 6.39 -2.03
CA LEU A 78 12.17 6.04 -0.72
C LEU A 78 11.25 5.19 0.14
N LEU A 79 10.02 4.92 -0.32
CA LEU A 79 9.04 4.17 0.44
C LEU A 79 9.50 2.71 0.63
N GLN A 80 9.42 2.25 1.87
CA GLN A 80 9.74 0.88 2.28
C GLN A 80 8.48 0.12 2.71
N GLU A 81 7.48 0.83 3.24
CA GLU A 81 6.24 0.26 3.73
C GLU A 81 5.05 1.07 3.23
N LEU A 82 4.07 0.39 2.66
CA LEU A 82 2.84 0.98 2.15
C LEU A 82 1.63 0.21 2.68
N TYR A 83 0.77 0.89 3.42
CA TYR A 83 -0.48 0.36 3.95
C TYR A 83 -1.66 1.09 3.30
N LEU A 84 -2.39 0.39 2.46
CA LEU A 84 -3.61 0.87 1.80
C LEU A 84 -4.87 0.25 2.41
N GLY A 85 -4.71 -0.84 3.16
CA GLY A 85 -5.73 -1.53 3.91
C GLY A 85 -5.20 -2.02 5.25
N SER A 86 -6.04 -2.70 6.03
CA SER A 86 -5.66 -3.23 7.34
C SER A 86 -6.48 -4.47 7.73
N GLU A 87 -6.00 -5.19 8.75
CA GLU A 87 -6.69 -6.35 9.33
C GLU A 87 -7.95 -5.97 10.13
N THR A 88 -8.03 -4.74 10.63
CA THR A 88 -8.98 -4.34 11.66
C THR A 88 -10.17 -3.54 11.16
N HIS A 89 -10.62 -3.72 9.94
CA HIS A 89 -11.85 -3.09 9.48
C HIS A 89 -13.09 -3.82 9.97
N ALA A 90 -13.37 -3.71 11.26
CA ALA A 90 -14.61 -4.20 11.84
C ALA A 90 -15.78 -3.21 11.74
N ASP A 91 -15.54 -1.99 11.32
CA ASP A 91 -16.58 -0.95 11.25
C ASP A 91 -16.67 -0.34 9.85
N TRP A 92 -17.40 -1.02 8.99
CA TRP A 92 -17.70 -0.61 7.61
C TRP A 92 -18.48 0.72 7.51
N THR A 93 -18.91 1.29 8.61
CA THR A 93 -19.64 2.56 8.64
C THR A 93 -18.71 3.76 8.52
N MET A 94 -17.42 3.57 8.74
CA MET A 94 -16.40 4.59 8.64
C MET A 94 -15.51 4.29 7.43
N SER A 95 -16.06 4.37 6.24
CA SER A 95 -15.38 4.17 4.96
C SER A 95 -14.04 3.48 5.09
N PRO A 96 -13.96 2.18 4.93
CA PRO A 96 -12.66 1.53 4.89
C PRO A 96 -11.78 2.26 3.88
N GLY A 97 -10.55 2.48 4.23
CA GLY A 97 -9.66 3.39 3.54
C GLY A 97 -9.61 3.28 2.04
N ASN A 98 -9.83 2.15 1.46
CA ASN A 98 -9.85 2.02 0.01
C ASN A 98 -11.16 1.38 -0.43
N THR A 99 -12.10 2.19 -0.79
CA THR A 99 -13.40 1.77 -1.27
C THR A 99 -13.43 1.80 -2.77
N GLY A 100 -13.51 0.66 -3.44
CA GLY A 100 -13.96 0.51 -4.81
C GLY A 100 -13.30 1.31 -5.93
N TYR A 101 -12.39 2.20 -5.59
CA TYR A 101 -11.82 3.13 -6.56
C TYR A 101 -10.51 2.63 -7.15
N MET A 102 -9.67 1.95 -6.38
CA MET A 102 -8.40 1.44 -6.88
C MET A 102 -8.49 -0.04 -7.20
N THR A 103 -8.94 -0.37 -8.39
CA THR A 103 -9.05 -1.77 -8.84
C THR A 103 -7.73 -2.34 -9.37
N ASN A 104 -6.89 -1.50 -9.94
CA ASN A 104 -5.59 -1.89 -10.51
C ASN A 104 -4.48 -1.10 -9.82
N LEU A 105 -3.67 -1.78 -9.05
CA LEU A 105 -2.53 -1.19 -8.35
C LEU A 105 -1.24 -1.46 -9.12
N ASP A 106 -0.74 -0.46 -9.83
CA ASP A 106 0.60 -0.46 -10.38
C ASP A 106 1.53 0.31 -9.46
N LEU A 107 2.43 -0.39 -8.79
CA LEU A 107 3.38 0.20 -7.85
C LEU A 107 4.47 1.02 -8.55
N GLY A 108 4.66 0.80 -9.87
CA GLY A 108 5.72 1.46 -10.61
C GLY A 108 7.12 1.11 -10.08
N ASP A 109 8.06 2.04 -10.19
CA ASP A 109 9.44 1.85 -9.77
C ASP A 109 9.61 2.21 -8.28
N MET A 110 9.55 1.19 -7.41
CA MET A 110 9.70 1.34 -5.97
C MET A 110 10.87 0.47 -5.45
N PRO A 111 12.11 0.93 -5.62
CA PRO A 111 13.30 0.11 -5.40
C PRO A 111 13.55 -0.27 -3.95
N PHE A 112 12.90 0.37 -2.98
CA PHE A 112 13.07 0.11 -1.55
C PHE A 112 11.84 -0.49 -0.89
N LEU A 113 10.72 -0.67 -1.61
CA LEU A 113 9.49 -1.22 -1.02
C LEU A 113 9.72 -2.66 -0.55
N ARG A 114 9.42 -2.91 0.72
CA ARG A 114 9.56 -4.20 1.41
C ARG A 114 8.23 -4.78 1.87
N MET A 115 7.27 -3.91 2.20
CA MET A 115 5.98 -4.28 2.75
C MET A 115 4.84 -3.61 1.99
N LEU A 116 3.85 -4.41 1.58
CA LEU A 116 2.60 -3.95 1.00
C LEU A 116 1.42 -4.59 1.75
N ASP A 117 0.52 -3.77 2.26
CA ASP A 117 -0.75 -4.21 2.83
C ASP A 117 -1.91 -3.59 2.07
N VAL A 118 -2.72 -4.43 1.44
CA VAL A 118 -3.93 -4.04 0.71
C VAL A 118 -5.17 -4.79 1.23
N ARG A 119 -5.10 -5.37 2.42
CA ARG A 119 -6.22 -6.12 3.00
C ARG A 119 -7.49 -5.29 3.08
N ASN A 120 -8.63 -5.96 2.91
CA ASN A 120 -9.95 -5.30 2.95
C ASN A 120 -10.09 -4.15 1.93
N THR A 121 -9.48 -4.25 0.76
CA THR A 121 -9.61 -3.28 -0.33
C THR A 121 -10.25 -3.90 -1.57
N GLU A 122 -10.68 -3.07 -2.52
CA GLU A 122 -11.26 -3.48 -3.79
C GLU A 122 -10.21 -3.73 -4.89
N VAL A 123 -8.96 -3.98 -4.53
CA VAL A 123 -7.89 -4.24 -5.49
C VAL A 123 -8.13 -5.56 -6.22
N HIS A 124 -8.13 -5.52 -7.56
CA HIS A 124 -8.28 -6.69 -8.42
C HIS A 124 -6.95 -7.18 -9.02
N THR A 125 -6.03 -6.25 -9.29
CA THR A 125 -4.71 -6.60 -9.83
C THR A 125 -3.61 -5.81 -9.13
N ILE A 126 -2.45 -6.44 -8.93
CA ILE A 126 -1.24 -5.80 -8.40
C ILE A 126 -0.08 -6.03 -9.37
N ASN A 127 0.56 -4.95 -9.81
CA ASN A 127 1.82 -5.01 -10.52
C ASN A 127 2.96 -4.51 -9.62
N ALA A 128 3.74 -5.45 -9.10
CA ALA A 128 4.95 -5.21 -8.30
C ALA A 128 6.22 -5.68 -9.03
N SER A 129 6.19 -5.74 -10.37
CA SER A 129 7.32 -6.24 -11.19
C SER A 129 8.59 -5.39 -11.08
N LYS A 130 8.48 -4.15 -10.58
CA LYS A 130 9.59 -3.22 -10.37
C LYS A 130 9.88 -2.94 -8.90
N CYS A 131 9.48 -3.86 -8.00
CA CYS A 131 9.71 -3.77 -6.56
C CYS A 131 10.73 -4.83 -6.11
N PRO A 132 12.03 -4.71 -6.42
CA PRO A 132 13.02 -5.78 -6.28
C PRO A 132 13.34 -6.15 -4.83
N ARG A 133 12.83 -5.43 -3.84
CA ARG A 133 13.05 -5.68 -2.41
C ARG A 133 11.78 -6.06 -1.66
N LEU A 134 10.69 -6.34 -2.38
CA LEU A 134 9.43 -6.71 -1.74
C LEU A 134 9.59 -8.03 -0.98
N GLU A 135 9.29 -8.01 0.32
CA GLU A 135 9.44 -9.14 1.24
C GLU A 135 8.08 -9.67 1.70
N THR A 136 7.10 -8.79 1.88
CA THR A 136 5.81 -9.12 2.49
C THR A 136 4.66 -8.48 1.71
N VAL A 137 3.64 -9.29 1.43
CA VAL A 137 2.38 -8.83 0.83
C VAL A 137 1.20 -9.41 1.60
N TYR A 138 0.32 -8.54 2.08
CA TYR A 138 -0.95 -8.91 2.68
C TYR A 138 -2.10 -8.42 1.80
N ALA A 139 -2.88 -9.36 1.27
CA ALA A 139 -3.97 -9.11 0.34
C ALA A 139 -5.22 -9.97 0.65
N GLU A 140 -5.37 -10.45 1.87
CA GLU A 140 -6.58 -11.15 2.29
C GLU A 140 -7.79 -10.20 2.22
N GLU A 141 -8.98 -10.76 2.07
CA GLU A 141 -10.25 -10.02 2.02
C GLU A 141 -10.27 -8.95 0.91
N THR A 142 -9.61 -9.23 -0.22
CA THR A 142 -9.65 -8.41 -1.44
C THR A 142 -10.34 -9.14 -2.58
N SER A 143 -10.62 -8.43 -3.67
CA SER A 143 -11.05 -9.02 -4.94
C SER A 143 -9.87 -9.36 -5.87
N LEU A 144 -8.67 -9.49 -5.33
CA LEU A 144 -7.45 -9.73 -6.10
C LEU A 144 -7.55 -11.02 -6.92
N SER A 145 -7.36 -10.91 -8.22
CA SER A 145 -7.36 -12.02 -9.17
C SER A 145 -5.99 -12.29 -9.78
N ALA A 146 -5.12 -11.29 -9.82
CA ALA A 146 -3.77 -11.42 -10.37
C ALA A 146 -2.75 -10.56 -9.62
N ILE A 147 -1.55 -11.11 -9.42
CA ILE A 147 -0.40 -10.38 -8.89
C ILE A 147 0.86 -10.76 -9.64
N THR A 148 1.65 -9.76 -10.02
CA THR A 148 2.98 -9.92 -10.60
C THR A 148 4.02 -9.36 -9.65
N ILE A 149 5.03 -10.16 -9.31
CA ILE A 149 6.13 -9.83 -8.40
C ILE A 149 7.45 -9.87 -9.17
N ALA A 150 8.39 -8.97 -8.84
CA ALA A 150 9.70 -8.96 -9.46
C ALA A 150 10.46 -10.27 -9.19
N GLU A 151 11.19 -10.78 -10.18
CA GLU A 151 11.98 -12.02 -10.07
C GLU A 151 13.01 -11.98 -8.92
N THR A 152 13.50 -10.80 -8.60
CA THR A 152 14.52 -10.58 -7.57
C THR A 152 13.94 -10.31 -6.19
N SER A 153 12.62 -10.22 -6.06
CA SER A 153 11.96 -9.91 -4.77
C SER A 153 12.22 -11.03 -3.76
N PRO A 154 12.77 -10.73 -2.59
CA PRO A 154 13.09 -11.72 -1.57
C PRO A 154 11.83 -12.04 -0.72
N ILE A 155 10.73 -12.41 -1.37
CA ILE A 155 9.45 -12.69 -0.70
C ILE A 155 9.65 -13.73 0.41
N ARG A 156 9.19 -13.37 1.61
CA ARG A 156 9.21 -14.21 2.81
C ARG A 156 7.81 -14.59 3.26
N GLU A 157 6.86 -13.68 3.04
CA GLU A 157 5.46 -13.88 3.40
C GLU A 157 4.55 -13.27 2.36
N ILE A 158 3.57 -14.05 1.90
CA ILE A 158 2.51 -13.57 1.01
C ILE A 158 1.19 -14.22 1.41
N ARG A 159 0.17 -13.41 1.63
CA ARG A 159 -1.19 -13.84 1.97
C ARG A 159 -2.15 -13.32 0.93
N LEU A 160 -2.85 -14.23 0.26
CA LEU A 160 -3.69 -13.95 -0.89
C LEU A 160 -5.13 -14.42 -0.65
N PRO A 161 -6.12 -13.78 -1.29
CA PRO A 161 -7.52 -14.17 -1.19
C PRO A 161 -7.84 -15.41 -2.04
N GLU A 162 -9.03 -15.97 -1.84
CA GLU A 162 -9.54 -17.10 -2.66
C GLU A 162 -9.78 -16.73 -4.13
N THR A 163 -9.90 -15.45 -4.43
CA THR A 163 -10.18 -14.94 -5.78
C THR A 163 -8.98 -15.00 -6.70
N ILE A 164 -7.77 -15.23 -6.16
CA ILE A 164 -6.56 -15.29 -6.97
C ILE A 164 -6.63 -16.40 -8.01
N SER A 165 -6.46 -16.07 -9.26
CA SER A 165 -6.47 -17.02 -10.39
C SER A 165 -5.15 -17.01 -11.15
N GLU A 166 -4.36 -15.96 -11.01
CA GLU A 166 -3.05 -15.84 -11.62
C GLU A 166 -2.02 -15.30 -10.63
N LEU A 167 -1.00 -16.10 -10.36
CA LEU A 167 0.12 -15.76 -9.50
C LEU A 167 1.40 -16.05 -10.26
N VAL A 168 2.16 -15.00 -10.59
CA VAL A 168 3.44 -15.12 -11.28
C VAL A 168 4.57 -14.93 -10.27
N LEU A 169 5.16 -16.04 -9.88
CA LEU A 169 6.29 -16.12 -8.96
C LEU A 169 7.43 -16.86 -9.65
N ASN A 170 8.48 -16.17 -10.02
CA ASN A 170 9.57 -16.76 -10.79
C ASN A 170 10.61 -17.49 -9.92
N SER A 171 10.85 -17.04 -8.69
CA SER A 171 11.72 -17.71 -7.72
C SER A 171 11.48 -17.16 -6.33
N LEU A 172 11.19 -18.02 -5.37
CA LEU A 172 10.93 -17.61 -3.98
C LEU A 172 11.84 -18.37 -3.00
N PRO A 173 13.17 -18.17 -3.04
CA PRO A 173 14.10 -18.94 -2.22
C PRO A 173 13.96 -18.67 -0.72
N ASN A 174 13.34 -17.56 -0.34
CA ASN A 174 13.20 -17.13 1.06
C ASN A 174 11.82 -17.41 1.65
N LEU A 175 10.91 -17.99 0.86
CA LEU A 175 9.58 -18.34 1.34
C LEU A 175 9.66 -19.56 2.25
N THR A 176 9.39 -19.39 3.54
CA THR A 176 9.52 -20.44 4.54
C THR A 176 8.17 -20.88 5.07
N TYR A 177 7.89 -22.17 5.01
CA TYR A 177 6.74 -22.78 5.70
C TYR A 177 7.01 -22.84 7.22
N PRO A 178 6.00 -22.63 8.11
CA PRO A 178 4.58 -22.70 7.83
C PRO A 178 3.86 -21.36 7.60
N GLY A 179 4.41 -20.25 7.38
CA GLY A 179 3.70 -18.99 7.27
C GLY A 179 3.97 -18.20 5.99
N GLY A 180 4.91 -18.68 5.17
CA GLY A 180 5.41 -17.88 4.07
C GLY A 180 4.44 -17.66 2.91
N LEU A 181 3.65 -18.65 2.54
CA LEU A 181 2.61 -18.55 1.51
C LEU A 181 1.26 -19.00 2.08
N SER A 182 0.32 -18.09 2.18
CA SER A 182 -1.06 -18.38 2.52
C SER A 182 -1.98 -17.95 1.38
N ILE A 183 -2.66 -18.92 0.78
CA ILE A 183 -3.66 -18.67 -0.24
C ILE A 183 -4.94 -19.35 0.23
N ALA A 184 -5.97 -18.58 0.52
CA ALA A 184 -7.29 -19.14 0.77
C ALA A 184 -7.78 -19.81 -0.53
N GLY A 185 -8.20 -21.07 -0.44
CA GLY A 185 -8.73 -21.79 -1.60
C GLY A 185 -7.70 -22.20 -2.68
N MET A 186 -6.51 -22.62 -2.28
CA MET A 186 -5.37 -23.00 -3.15
C MET A 186 -5.70 -23.91 -4.37
N ASN A 187 -6.85 -24.54 -4.41
CA ASN A 187 -7.26 -25.42 -5.52
C ASN A 187 -7.53 -24.70 -6.84
N LYS A 188 -7.48 -23.38 -6.87
CA LYS A 188 -7.82 -22.56 -8.04
C LYS A 188 -6.61 -21.86 -8.68
N VAL A 189 -5.43 -21.95 -8.12
CA VAL A 189 -4.25 -21.30 -8.70
C VAL A 189 -3.82 -22.03 -9.95
N ALA A 190 -3.99 -21.42 -11.11
CA ALA A 190 -3.75 -22.04 -12.40
C ALA A 190 -2.28 -21.93 -12.86
N LYS A 191 -1.49 -21.04 -12.26
CA LYS A 191 -0.10 -20.80 -12.67
C LYS A 191 0.72 -20.29 -11.49
N VAL A 192 1.80 -20.99 -11.17
CA VAL A 192 2.80 -20.61 -10.17
C VAL A 192 4.17 -20.50 -10.85
#